data_c723038278bd9e2e11b6973210ddefec
#
_entry.id   c723038278bd9e2e11b6973210ddefec
#
_cell.length_a   1.000
_cell.length_b   1.000
_cell.length_c   1.000
_cell.angle_alpha   90.00
_cell.angle_beta   90.00
_cell.angle_gamma   90.00
#
_symmetry.space_group_name_H-M   'P 1'
#
loop_
_entity.id
_entity.type
_entity.pdbx_description
1 polymer ?
#
loop_
_entity_poly.entity_id
_entity_poly.type
_entity_poly.pdbx_seq_one_letter_code
_entity_poly.pdbx_strand_id
1 'polypeptide(L)'
;LIVYNSNPVAVAPDSRRVTAGFRREDLFTVVLEHFLTDTADHADYVLPATTQLEHWDVHGSYGHTTIVVNEPALTPRGQSRSNAAIFRALAQRMGFTEPCFRDDDETLAREAFRGPVPFDELREVGWARLPLPEAPFADGGFPTPSGKARCDAPGIGLPDHVPPYESVRSAPELAKRFPLAMISPPARNFLNSTFVNVMSLRAIEHE
;
A
#
# COMPACT_ATOMS: atom_id res chain seq x y z
N LEU A 1 2.52 -15.12 10.92
CA LEU A 1 2.58 -14.04 9.94
C LEU A 1 1.16 -13.72 9.46
N ILE A 2 0.82 -12.43 9.44
CA ILE A 2 -0.43 -11.96 8.82
C ILE A 2 -0.03 -11.05 7.65
N VAL A 3 -0.57 -11.33 6.48
CA VAL A 3 -0.36 -10.53 5.26
C VAL A 3 -1.71 -9.98 4.82
N TYR A 4 -1.79 -8.67 4.63
CA TYR A 4 -2.99 -8.01 4.10
C TYR A 4 -2.60 -6.84 3.19
N ASN A 5 -3.42 -6.55 2.19
CA ASN A 5 -3.19 -5.51 1.19
C ASN A 5 -1.81 -5.60 0.51
N SER A 6 -1.27 -6.82 0.38
CA SER A 6 0.07 -7.03 -0.18
C SER A 6 0.22 -8.43 -0.77
N ASN A 7 1.00 -8.55 -1.85
CA ASN A 7 1.34 -9.82 -2.49
C ASN A 7 2.88 -10.01 -2.53
N PRO A 8 3.54 -10.19 -1.37
CA PRO A 8 4.99 -10.20 -1.28
C PRO A 8 5.66 -11.32 -2.10
N VAL A 9 5.04 -12.47 -2.30
CA VAL A 9 5.61 -13.55 -3.13
C VAL A 9 5.79 -13.09 -4.59
N ALA A 10 4.85 -12.28 -5.10
CA ALA A 10 4.93 -11.74 -6.46
C ALA A 10 5.81 -10.49 -6.56
N VAL A 11 5.80 -9.60 -5.54
CA VAL A 11 6.34 -8.24 -5.71
C VAL A 11 7.61 -7.95 -4.91
N ALA A 12 7.95 -8.76 -3.90
CA ALA A 12 9.15 -8.52 -3.12
C ALA A 12 10.42 -8.96 -3.88
N PRO A 13 11.54 -8.22 -3.72
CA PRO A 13 12.82 -8.61 -4.30
C PRO A 13 13.28 -9.99 -3.81
N ASP A 14 14.10 -10.68 -4.64
CA ASP A 14 14.57 -12.04 -4.35
C ASP A 14 13.41 -13.03 -4.11
N SER A 15 12.56 -13.19 -5.13
CA SER A 15 11.35 -14.01 -5.07
C SER A 15 11.61 -15.46 -4.63
N ARG A 16 12.79 -16.02 -4.95
CA ARG A 16 13.16 -17.38 -4.50
C ARG A 16 13.29 -17.47 -2.99
N ARG A 17 13.94 -16.48 -2.40
CA ARG A 17 14.15 -16.40 -0.94
C ARG A 17 12.83 -16.11 -0.22
N VAL A 18 12.01 -15.21 -0.78
CA VAL A 18 10.67 -14.90 -0.25
C VAL A 18 9.79 -16.15 -0.27
N THR A 19 9.70 -16.84 -1.40
CA THR A 19 8.93 -18.08 -1.53
C THR A 19 9.44 -19.17 -0.57
N ALA A 20 10.76 -19.33 -0.45
CA ALA A 20 11.34 -20.27 0.51
C ALA A 20 10.98 -19.94 1.97
N GLY A 21 10.91 -18.62 2.29
CA GLY A 21 10.45 -18.15 3.59
C GLY A 21 8.99 -18.51 3.88
N PHE A 22 8.10 -18.33 2.91
CA PHE A 22 6.68 -18.67 3.05
C PHE A 22 6.43 -20.18 3.12
N ARG A 23 7.29 -21.00 2.54
CA ARG A 23 7.18 -22.48 2.57
C ARG A 23 7.70 -23.14 3.84
N ARG A 24 8.14 -22.38 4.81
CA ARG A 24 8.63 -22.95 6.06
C ARG A 24 7.47 -23.57 6.85
N GLU A 25 7.66 -24.79 7.30
CA GLU A 25 6.67 -25.53 8.11
C GLU A 25 6.46 -24.96 9.52
N ASP A 26 7.45 -24.19 10.02
CA ASP A 26 7.39 -23.50 11.32
C ASP A 26 6.76 -22.10 11.24
N LEU A 27 6.30 -21.66 10.06
CA LEU A 27 5.67 -20.38 9.83
C LEU A 27 4.17 -20.55 9.56
N PHE A 28 3.35 -20.24 10.56
CA PHE A 28 1.90 -20.14 10.35
C PHE A 28 1.54 -18.81 9.67
N THR A 29 0.89 -18.87 8.51
CA THR A 29 0.59 -17.71 7.66
C THR A 29 -0.90 -17.56 7.42
N VAL A 30 -1.43 -16.34 7.66
CA VAL A 30 -2.80 -15.95 7.35
C VAL A 30 -2.75 -14.80 6.32
N VAL A 31 -3.48 -14.94 5.23
CA VAL A 31 -3.57 -13.93 4.17
C VAL A 31 -4.99 -13.37 4.10
N LEU A 32 -5.13 -12.05 4.14
CA LEU A 32 -6.38 -11.33 3.92
C LEU A 32 -6.33 -10.73 2.51
N GLU A 33 -7.15 -11.25 1.60
CA GLU A 33 -7.06 -10.88 0.19
C GLU A 33 -8.41 -10.99 -0.54
N HIS A 34 -8.52 -10.30 -1.66
CA HIS A 34 -9.69 -10.38 -2.56
C HIS A 34 -9.62 -11.59 -3.49
N PHE A 35 -8.42 -12.03 -3.82
CA PHE A 35 -8.15 -13.09 -4.79
C PHE A 35 -7.16 -14.09 -4.22
N LEU A 36 -7.14 -15.29 -4.77
CA LEU A 36 -6.07 -16.26 -4.53
C LEU A 36 -4.83 -15.80 -5.30
N THR A 37 -3.96 -15.08 -4.59
CA THR A 37 -2.71 -14.54 -5.12
C THR A 37 -1.56 -15.51 -4.89
N ASP A 38 -0.40 -15.23 -5.51
CA ASP A 38 0.82 -16.03 -5.29
C ASP A 38 1.18 -16.17 -3.80
N THR A 39 0.90 -15.13 -3.00
CA THR A 39 1.11 -15.20 -1.55
C THR A 39 0.04 -16.07 -0.87
N ALA A 40 -1.21 -15.99 -1.33
CA ALA A 40 -2.29 -16.81 -0.78
C ALA A 40 -2.08 -18.31 -1.02
N ASP A 41 -1.40 -18.68 -2.11
CA ASP A 41 -1.04 -20.09 -2.42
C ASP A 41 -0.09 -20.72 -1.38
N HIS A 42 0.54 -19.89 -0.55
CA HIS A 42 1.44 -20.32 0.52
C HIS A 42 0.87 -20.08 1.93
N ALA A 43 -0.40 -19.74 2.05
CA ALA A 43 -1.05 -19.47 3.33
C ALA A 43 -1.66 -20.75 3.94
N ASP A 44 -1.64 -20.84 5.27
CA ASP A 44 -2.42 -21.83 6.01
C ASP A 44 -3.91 -21.47 6.02
N TYR A 45 -4.21 -20.17 6.06
CA TYR A 45 -5.58 -19.65 5.99
C TYR A 45 -5.65 -18.42 5.09
N VAL A 46 -6.69 -18.40 4.23
CA VAL A 46 -7.05 -17.21 3.45
C VAL A 46 -8.40 -16.70 3.96
N LEU A 47 -8.43 -15.44 4.37
CA LEU A 47 -9.63 -14.75 4.83
C LEU A 47 -10.08 -13.76 3.74
N PRO A 48 -11.31 -13.87 3.22
CA PRO A 48 -11.78 -12.98 2.18
C PRO A 48 -11.99 -11.56 2.72
N ALA A 49 -11.33 -10.60 2.09
CA ALA A 49 -11.48 -9.18 2.40
C ALA A 49 -12.51 -8.53 1.48
N THR A 50 -13.16 -7.46 1.97
CA THR A 50 -14.08 -6.65 1.17
C THR A 50 -13.35 -5.79 0.15
N THR A 51 -13.98 -5.56 -1.00
CA THR A 51 -13.54 -4.55 -1.97
C THR A 51 -13.92 -3.14 -1.48
N GLN A 52 -13.35 -2.11 -2.08
CA GLN A 52 -13.61 -0.72 -1.68
C GLN A 52 -15.10 -0.30 -1.77
N LEU A 53 -15.92 -0.96 -2.56
CA LEU A 53 -17.35 -0.68 -2.63
C LEU A 53 -18.16 -1.26 -1.46
N GLU A 54 -17.54 -2.06 -0.60
CA GLU A 54 -18.18 -2.84 0.44
C GLU A 54 -17.79 -2.42 1.86
N HIS A 55 -16.92 -1.41 2.03
CA HIS A 55 -16.51 -0.93 3.35
C HIS A 55 -16.30 0.59 3.39
N TRP A 56 -16.25 1.14 4.61
CA TRP A 56 -15.89 2.52 4.86
C TRP A 56 -14.40 2.75 4.69
N ASP A 57 -14.02 3.86 4.06
CA ASP A 57 -12.64 4.32 3.99
C ASP A 57 -12.56 5.83 3.72
N VAL A 58 -11.37 6.41 3.87
CA VAL A 58 -11.04 7.78 3.50
C VAL A 58 -9.81 7.76 2.62
N HIS A 59 -9.92 8.32 1.43
CA HIS A 59 -8.87 8.27 0.42
C HIS A 59 -8.25 9.64 0.19
N GLY A 60 -6.92 9.72 0.35
CA GLY A 60 -6.07 10.73 -0.26
C GLY A 60 -5.24 10.08 -1.37
N SER A 61 -4.79 10.85 -2.34
CA SER A 61 -4.01 10.31 -3.45
C SER A 61 -2.89 11.26 -3.87
N TYR A 62 -1.91 10.72 -4.59
CA TYR A 62 -0.88 11.55 -5.22
C TYR A 62 -1.44 12.31 -6.42
N GLY A 63 -0.86 13.48 -6.70
CA GLY A 63 -1.18 14.27 -7.88
C GLY A 63 -2.38 15.19 -7.76
N HIS A 64 -3.09 15.16 -6.63
CA HIS A 64 -4.16 16.10 -6.32
C HIS A 64 -4.30 16.36 -4.81
N THR A 65 -5.06 17.39 -4.46
CA THR A 65 -5.30 17.83 -3.07
C THR A 65 -6.71 17.47 -2.58
N THR A 66 -7.35 16.51 -3.20
CA THR A 66 -8.71 16.09 -2.86
C THR A 66 -8.69 14.89 -1.93
N ILE A 67 -9.47 14.96 -0.86
CA ILE A 67 -9.81 13.82 0.00
C ILE A 67 -11.23 13.38 -0.33
N VAL A 68 -11.45 12.07 -0.39
CA VAL A 68 -12.73 11.45 -0.69
C VAL A 68 -13.12 10.54 0.47
N VAL A 69 -14.37 10.55 0.86
CA VAL A 69 -14.94 9.52 1.72
C VAL A 69 -15.53 8.40 0.85
N ASN A 70 -15.27 7.18 1.25
CA ASN A 70 -15.84 5.99 0.66
C ASN A 70 -16.85 5.39 1.64
N GLU A 71 -18.14 5.56 1.36
CA GLU A 71 -19.23 4.89 2.05
C GLU A 71 -19.55 3.58 1.31
N PRO A 72 -19.84 2.45 2.03
CA PRO A 72 -20.16 1.21 1.37
C PRO A 72 -21.43 1.35 0.50
N ALA A 73 -21.28 1.13 -0.79
CA ALA A 73 -22.37 1.12 -1.77
C ALA A 73 -22.98 -0.27 -1.97
N LEU A 74 -22.28 -1.30 -1.56
CA LEU A 74 -22.66 -2.70 -1.67
C LEU A 74 -22.53 -3.41 -0.33
N THR A 75 -23.36 -4.41 -0.09
CA THR A 75 -23.18 -5.35 1.02
C THR A 75 -22.00 -6.29 0.73
N PRO A 76 -21.19 -6.64 1.73
CA PRO A 76 -20.09 -7.59 1.57
C PRO A 76 -20.54 -8.90 0.93
N ARG A 77 -19.81 -9.34 -0.08
CA ARG A 77 -20.13 -10.55 -0.83
C ARG A 77 -19.68 -11.81 -0.09
N GLY A 78 -20.57 -12.80 0.04
CA GLY A 78 -20.24 -14.09 0.65
C GLY A 78 -19.83 -13.95 2.11
N GLN A 79 -18.62 -14.35 2.45
CA GLN A 79 -18.05 -14.28 3.80
C GLN A 79 -17.03 -13.16 3.96
N SER A 80 -16.88 -12.28 2.97
CA SER A 80 -15.91 -11.19 3.03
C SER A 80 -16.23 -10.20 4.15
N ARG A 81 -15.17 -9.70 4.78
CA ARG A 81 -15.23 -8.68 5.83
C ARG A 81 -14.16 -7.63 5.60
N SER A 82 -14.40 -6.42 6.07
CA SER A 82 -13.34 -5.41 6.07
C SER A 82 -12.14 -5.88 6.90
N ASN A 83 -10.94 -5.45 6.53
CA ASN A 83 -9.74 -5.75 7.32
C ASN A 83 -9.90 -5.29 8.77
N ALA A 84 -10.51 -4.12 8.99
CA ALA A 84 -10.79 -3.60 10.33
C ALA A 84 -11.71 -4.57 11.12
N ALA A 85 -12.77 -5.09 10.49
CA ALA A 85 -13.66 -6.06 11.14
C ALA A 85 -12.95 -7.40 11.45
N ILE A 86 -12.05 -7.85 10.58
CA ILE A 86 -11.24 -9.06 10.82
C ILE A 86 -10.30 -8.84 12.01
N PHE A 87 -9.56 -7.73 12.05
CA PHE A 87 -8.64 -7.42 13.14
C PHE A 87 -9.39 -7.19 14.46
N ARG A 88 -10.56 -6.57 14.44
CA ARG A 88 -11.44 -6.40 15.60
C ARG A 88 -11.88 -7.74 16.19
N ALA A 89 -12.30 -8.65 15.31
CA ALA A 89 -12.68 -10.01 15.74
C ALA A 89 -11.49 -10.82 16.28
N LEU A 90 -10.30 -10.61 15.74
CA LEU A 90 -9.06 -11.23 16.22
C LEU A 90 -8.69 -10.66 17.61
N ALA A 91 -8.69 -9.34 17.76
CA ALA A 91 -8.42 -8.67 19.03
C ALA A 91 -9.35 -9.15 20.16
N GLN A 92 -10.65 -9.28 19.85
CA GLN A 92 -11.62 -9.83 20.80
C GLN A 92 -11.27 -11.26 21.24
N ARG A 93 -10.85 -12.13 20.30
CA ARG A 93 -10.46 -13.51 20.63
C ARG A 93 -9.16 -13.60 21.41
N MET A 94 -8.27 -12.63 21.21
CA MET A 94 -7.02 -12.50 21.97
C MET A 94 -7.21 -11.87 23.34
N GLY A 95 -8.43 -11.41 23.67
CA GLY A 95 -8.75 -10.80 24.96
C GLY A 95 -8.31 -9.35 25.09
N PHE A 96 -8.04 -8.64 23.98
CA PHE A 96 -7.73 -7.22 23.99
C PHE A 96 -8.98 -6.42 24.36
N THR A 97 -8.85 -5.50 25.30
CA THR A 97 -9.98 -4.76 25.90
C THR A 97 -9.94 -3.26 25.64
N GLU A 98 -8.89 -2.76 25.00
CA GLU A 98 -8.72 -1.36 24.68
C GLU A 98 -9.88 -0.83 23.83
N PRO A 99 -10.36 0.41 24.06
CA PRO A 99 -11.52 0.96 23.36
C PRO A 99 -11.40 0.95 21.83
N CYS A 100 -10.22 1.22 21.30
CA CYS A 100 -9.97 1.25 19.85
C CYS A 100 -10.29 -0.07 19.13
N PHE A 101 -10.28 -1.21 19.84
CA PHE A 101 -10.70 -2.50 19.25
C PHE A 101 -12.24 -2.70 19.23
N ARG A 102 -13.02 -1.69 19.58
CA ARG A 102 -14.48 -1.73 19.54
C ARG A 102 -15.07 -0.81 18.47
N ASP A 103 -14.27 0.11 17.96
CA ASP A 103 -14.68 1.08 16.96
C ASP A 103 -15.09 0.37 15.66
N ASP A 104 -16.24 0.72 15.12
CA ASP A 104 -16.69 0.21 13.84
C ASP A 104 -15.97 0.91 12.68
N ASP A 105 -16.22 0.46 11.46
CA ASP A 105 -15.51 0.95 10.30
C ASP A 105 -15.84 2.43 9.97
N GLU A 106 -17.09 2.87 10.25
CA GLU A 106 -17.46 4.29 10.11
C GLU A 106 -16.75 5.16 11.14
N THR A 107 -16.70 4.72 12.40
CA THR A 107 -15.98 5.42 13.47
C THR A 107 -14.49 5.55 13.12
N LEU A 108 -13.86 4.48 12.63
CA LEU A 108 -12.45 4.52 12.19
C LEU A 108 -12.24 5.49 11.05
N ALA A 109 -13.11 5.50 10.03
CA ALA A 109 -13.03 6.44 8.92
C ALA A 109 -13.19 7.89 9.40
N ARG A 110 -14.14 8.15 10.31
CA ARG A 110 -14.39 9.45 10.94
C ARG A 110 -13.20 9.94 11.74
N GLU A 111 -12.59 9.08 12.53
CA GLU A 111 -11.42 9.44 13.34
C GLU A 111 -10.13 9.59 12.52
N ALA A 112 -9.99 8.83 11.43
CA ALA A 112 -8.86 8.97 10.52
C ALA A 112 -8.89 10.27 9.74
N PHE A 113 -10.08 10.80 9.46
CA PHE A 113 -10.23 12.05 8.73
C PHE A 113 -9.80 13.26 9.57
N ARG A 114 -8.84 14.01 9.06
CA ARG A 114 -8.33 15.27 9.63
C ARG A 114 -8.36 16.39 8.58
N GLY A 115 -9.46 16.46 7.87
CA GLY A 115 -9.65 17.41 6.78
C GLY A 115 -10.17 18.78 7.21
N PRO A 116 -10.39 19.66 6.24
CA PRO A 116 -10.77 21.06 6.46
C PRO A 116 -12.24 21.27 6.79
N VAL A 117 -13.06 20.24 6.67
CA VAL A 117 -14.52 20.29 6.93
C VAL A 117 -14.91 19.21 7.94
N PRO A 118 -16.07 19.31 8.61
CA PRO A 118 -16.60 18.21 9.42
C PRO A 118 -16.81 16.94 8.58
N PHE A 119 -16.64 15.78 9.20
CA PHE A 119 -16.80 14.49 8.49
C PHE A 119 -18.19 14.31 7.88
N ASP A 120 -19.25 14.78 8.55
CA ASP A 120 -20.62 14.67 8.05
C ASP A 120 -20.84 15.53 6.79
N GLU A 121 -20.20 16.69 6.70
CA GLU A 121 -20.19 17.51 5.49
C GLU A 121 -19.39 16.80 4.35
N LEU A 122 -18.23 16.21 4.68
CA LEU A 122 -17.47 15.39 3.71
C LEU A 122 -18.33 14.23 3.20
N ARG A 123 -19.05 13.55 4.08
CA ARG A 123 -19.92 12.44 3.72
C ARG A 123 -21.05 12.87 2.79
N GLU A 124 -21.69 14.00 3.07
CA GLU A 124 -22.80 14.53 2.24
C GLU A 124 -22.33 14.93 0.84
N VAL A 125 -21.18 15.59 0.74
CA VAL A 125 -20.60 16.05 -0.53
C VAL A 125 -19.80 14.94 -1.23
N GLY A 126 -19.22 13.99 -0.50
CA GLY A 126 -18.38 12.90 -0.98
C GLY A 126 -16.90 13.23 -1.08
N TRP A 127 -16.52 14.51 -1.13
CA TRP A 127 -15.13 14.94 -1.22
C TRP A 127 -14.89 16.32 -0.61
N ALA A 128 -13.63 16.59 -0.24
CA ALA A 128 -13.18 17.91 0.18
C ALA A 128 -11.79 18.21 -0.39
N ARG A 129 -11.50 19.47 -0.65
CA ARG A 129 -10.18 19.91 -1.08
C ARG A 129 -9.34 20.36 0.12
N LEU A 130 -8.12 19.84 0.23
CA LEU A 130 -7.16 20.32 1.23
C LEU A 130 -6.80 21.79 0.97
N PRO A 131 -6.82 22.66 1.99
CA PRO A 131 -6.48 24.06 1.88
C PRO A 131 -4.96 24.24 1.83
N LEU A 132 -4.35 23.76 0.75
CA LEU A 132 -2.92 23.96 0.51
C LEU A 132 -2.70 25.23 -0.28
N PRO A 133 -1.61 25.98 0.01
CA PRO A 133 -1.23 27.14 -0.78
C PRO A 133 -0.90 26.70 -2.21
N GLU A 134 -1.18 27.55 -3.19
CA GLU A 134 -0.89 27.31 -4.61
C GLU A 134 0.60 27.00 -4.85
N ALA A 135 1.47 27.72 -4.15
CA ALA A 135 2.91 27.49 -4.15
C ALA A 135 3.40 27.25 -2.71
N PRO A 136 3.51 25.99 -2.26
CA PRO A 136 4.03 25.67 -0.93
C PRO A 136 5.43 26.26 -0.75
N PHE A 137 5.66 26.86 0.42
CA PHE A 137 6.95 27.48 0.78
C PHE A 137 7.41 28.65 -0.08
N ALA A 138 6.53 29.30 -0.87
CA ALA A 138 6.88 30.47 -1.68
C ALA A 138 7.50 31.61 -0.83
N ASP A 139 6.98 31.79 0.38
CA ASP A 139 7.44 32.79 1.35
C ASP A 139 8.47 32.23 2.36
N GLY A 140 9.06 31.08 2.09
CA GLY A 140 9.96 30.38 3.02
C GLY A 140 9.22 29.50 4.02
N GLY A 141 9.69 29.43 5.28
CA GLY A 141 9.03 28.63 6.32
C GLY A 141 9.25 27.13 6.19
N PHE A 142 10.34 26.72 5.58
CA PHE A 142 10.73 25.31 5.56
C PHE A 142 10.92 24.80 6.99
N PRO A 143 10.53 23.53 7.30
CA PRO A 143 10.67 22.93 8.62
C PRO A 143 12.15 22.56 8.92
N THR A 144 13.03 23.53 8.85
CA THR A 144 14.46 23.45 9.12
C THR A 144 14.86 24.49 10.15
N PRO A 145 15.97 24.32 10.90
CA PRO A 145 16.42 25.32 11.86
C PRO A 145 16.65 26.72 11.26
N SER A 146 16.98 26.79 9.98
CA SER A 146 17.21 28.06 9.27
C SER A 146 15.94 28.63 8.59
N GLY A 147 14.83 27.89 8.55
CA GLY A 147 13.63 28.24 7.79
C GLY A 147 13.81 28.22 6.27
N LYS A 148 14.95 27.74 5.78
CA LYS A 148 15.30 27.66 4.35
C LYS A 148 15.37 26.20 3.88
N ALA A 149 15.14 25.98 2.59
CA ALA A 149 15.38 24.69 1.99
C ALA A 149 16.83 24.25 2.20
N ARG A 150 17.04 22.98 2.53
CA ARG A 150 18.37 22.38 2.63
C ARG A 150 18.68 21.64 1.35
N CYS A 151 19.84 21.92 0.76
CA CYS A 151 20.33 21.24 -0.42
C CYS A 151 21.29 20.08 -0.05
N ASP A 152 21.62 19.93 1.23
CA ASP A 152 22.43 18.86 1.79
C ASP A 152 21.66 18.10 2.88
N ALA A 153 21.97 16.85 3.06
CA ALA A 153 21.49 16.04 4.17
C ALA A 153 22.69 15.58 5.02
N PRO A 154 22.77 15.98 6.31
CA PRO A 154 23.86 15.53 7.18
C PRO A 154 23.96 14.01 7.21
N GLY A 155 25.16 13.48 6.99
CA GLY A 155 25.42 12.04 6.97
C GLY A 155 25.18 11.32 5.65
N ILE A 156 24.56 11.97 4.64
CA ILE A 156 24.36 11.38 3.30
C ILE A 156 25.38 11.93 2.29
N GLY A 157 25.93 13.11 2.54
CA GLY A 157 26.83 13.82 1.64
C GLY A 157 26.08 14.59 0.54
N LEU A 158 26.81 15.05 -0.45
CA LEU A 158 26.22 15.76 -1.59
C LEU A 158 25.51 14.76 -2.53
N PRO A 159 24.38 15.16 -3.15
CA PRO A 159 23.75 14.37 -4.18
C PRO A 159 24.74 14.11 -5.33
N ASP A 160 25.07 12.86 -5.55
CA ASP A 160 25.96 12.43 -6.63
C ASP A 160 25.45 11.10 -7.20
N HIS A 161 25.93 10.76 -8.40
CA HIS A 161 25.61 9.48 -9.01
C HIS A 161 26.30 8.32 -8.29
N VAL A 162 25.50 7.48 -7.66
CA VAL A 162 25.98 6.20 -7.10
C VAL A 162 25.63 5.10 -8.10
N PRO A 163 26.63 4.38 -8.65
CA PRO A 163 26.35 3.28 -9.58
C PRO A 163 25.46 2.22 -8.90
N PRO A 164 24.45 1.66 -9.63
CA PRO A 164 23.70 0.52 -9.10
C PRO A 164 24.60 -0.62 -8.67
N TYR A 165 24.20 -1.37 -7.65
CA TYR A 165 25.01 -2.47 -7.10
C TYR A 165 25.42 -3.49 -8.16
N GLU A 166 24.56 -3.81 -9.12
CA GLU A 166 24.80 -4.77 -10.19
C GLU A 166 25.24 -4.10 -11.52
N SER A 167 25.90 -2.95 -11.46
CA SER A 167 26.39 -2.29 -12.66
C SER A 167 27.77 -2.84 -13.08
N VAL A 168 28.13 -2.63 -14.35
CA VAL A 168 29.48 -2.95 -14.87
C VAL A 168 30.59 -2.31 -14.04
N ARG A 169 30.32 -1.12 -13.43
CA ARG A 169 31.29 -0.40 -12.61
C ARG A 169 31.43 -0.99 -11.21
N SER A 170 30.32 -1.31 -10.56
CA SER A 170 30.28 -1.76 -9.16
C SER A 170 30.49 -3.27 -9.01
N ALA A 171 30.13 -4.06 -10.02
CA ALA A 171 30.23 -5.52 -10.02
C ALA A 171 30.84 -6.07 -11.34
N PRO A 172 32.10 -5.76 -11.66
CA PRO A 172 32.69 -6.13 -12.95
C PRO A 172 32.77 -7.65 -13.18
N GLU A 173 32.95 -8.44 -12.13
CA GLU A 173 32.96 -9.91 -12.27
C GLU A 173 31.56 -10.46 -12.55
N LEU A 174 30.53 -9.88 -11.98
CA LEU A 174 29.15 -10.23 -12.30
C LEU A 174 28.82 -9.84 -13.77
N ALA A 175 29.28 -8.69 -14.22
CA ALA A 175 29.10 -8.21 -15.58
C ALA A 175 29.78 -9.08 -16.65
N LYS A 176 30.88 -9.76 -16.34
CA LYS A 176 31.48 -10.75 -17.25
C LYS A 176 30.54 -11.94 -17.49
N ARG A 177 29.78 -12.32 -16.47
CA ARG A 177 28.82 -13.42 -16.56
C ARG A 177 27.47 -12.97 -17.12
N PHE A 178 27.04 -11.76 -16.81
CA PHE A 178 25.77 -11.17 -17.21
C PHE A 178 26.02 -9.77 -17.81
N PRO A 179 26.39 -9.68 -19.10
CA PRO A 179 26.86 -8.42 -19.69
C PRO A 179 25.73 -7.44 -20.05
N LEU A 180 24.48 -7.87 -19.99
CA LEU A 180 23.33 -7.04 -20.35
C LEU A 180 22.72 -6.40 -19.12
N ALA A 181 22.46 -5.10 -19.18
CA ALA A 181 21.66 -4.39 -18.20
C ALA A 181 20.18 -4.47 -18.58
N MET A 182 19.35 -4.98 -17.68
CA MET A 182 17.90 -5.04 -17.88
C MET A 182 17.23 -3.80 -17.29
N ILE A 183 16.37 -3.17 -18.07
CA ILE A 183 15.45 -2.14 -17.60
C ILE A 183 14.05 -2.74 -17.60
N SER A 184 13.39 -2.76 -16.45
CA SER A 184 12.03 -3.26 -16.28
C SER A 184 11.10 -2.10 -15.93
N PRO A 185 10.53 -1.41 -16.93
CA PRO A 185 9.57 -0.36 -16.65
C PRO A 185 8.24 -0.95 -16.12
N PRO A 186 7.45 -0.17 -15.38
CA PRO A 186 6.09 -0.58 -15.01
C PRO A 186 5.26 -0.84 -16.27
N ALA A 187 4.43 -1.87 -16.25
CA ALA A 187 3.42 -2.08 -17.28
C ALA A 187 2.38 -0.95 -17.22
N ARG A 188 1.77 -0.64 -18.37
CA ARG A 188 0.81 0.47 -18.46
C ARG A 188 -0.45 0.22 -17.64
N ASN A 189 -0.93 -1.03 -17.63
CA ASN A 189 -2.21 -1.41 -17.02
C ASN A 189 -2.06 -2.11 -15.68
N PHE A 190 -0.84 -2.38 -15.23
CA PHE A 190 -0.57 -3.04 -13.96
C PHE A 190 0.35 -2.19 -13.07
N LEU A 191 0.03 -2.15 -11.78
CA LEU A 191 0.92 -1.60 -10.76
C LEU A 191 1.34 -2.76 -9.86
N ASN A 192 2.55 -3.26 -10.07
CA ASN A 192 3.04 -4.52 -9.47
C ASN A 192 2.07 -5.68 -9.78
N SER A 193 1.44 -6.27 -8.77
CA SER A 193 0.41 -7.31 -8.96
C SER A 193 -1.03 -6.77 -8.96
N THR A 194 -1.21 -5.46 -8.79
CA THR A 194 -2.54 -4.83 -8.81
C THR A 194 -3.13 -4.89 -10.23
N PHE A 195 -4.40 -5.26 -10.33
CA PHE A 195 -5.15 -5.46 -11.57
C PHE A 195 -4.75 -6.68 -12.42
N VAL A 196 -3.74 -7.46 -12.03
CA VAL A 196 -3.32 -8.66 -12.77
C VAL A 196 -4.43 -9.72 -12.89
N ASN A 197 -5.44 -9.67 -12.02
CA ASN A 197 -6.62 -10.55 -12.06
C ASN A 197 -7.73 -10.03 -13.00
N VAL A 198 -7.58 -8.85 -13.59
CA VAL A 198 -8.54 -8.29 -14.54
C VAL A 198 -8.24 -8.82 -15.94
N MET A 199 -9.01 -9.81 -16.39
CA MET A 199 -8.74 -10.54 -17.63
C MET A 199 -8.71 -9.65 -18.87
N SER A 200 -9.55 -8.60 -18.93
CA SER A 200 -9.54 -7.64 -20.04
C SER A 200 -8.24 -6.84 -20.12
N LEU A 201 -7.65 -6.49 -18.98
CA LEU A 201 -6.35 -5.80 -18.94
C LEU A 201 -5.20 -6.75 -19.29
N ARG A 202 -5.27 -8.01 -18.86
CA ARG A 202 -4.28 -9.03 -19.23
C ARG A 202 -4.25 -9.27 -20.73
N ALA A 203 -5.42 -9.29 -21.39
CA ALA A 203 -5.50 -9.48 -22.84
C ALA A 203 -4.80 -8.36 -23.62
N ILE A 204 -4.85 -7.11 -23.11
CA ILE A 204 -4.16 -5.96 -23.74
C ILE A 204 -2.64 -6.04 -23.59
N GLU A 205 -2.14 -6.54 -22.46
CA GLU A 205 -0.70 -6.57 -22.15
C GLU A 205 0.03 -7.79 -22.79
N HIS A 206 -0.69 -8.73 -23.35
CA HIS A 206 -0.11 -9.91 -24.00
C HIS A 206 0.09 -9.74 -25.51
N GLU A 207 -0.30 -8.59 -26.06
CA GLU A 207 0.00 -8.19 -27.42
C GLU A 207 1.27 -7.31 -27.45
#